data_f81bb2fc87a99d089366c2cb757fa290
#
_entry.id   f81bb2fc87a99d089366c2cb757fa290
#
_cell.length_a   1.000
_cell.length_b   1.000
_cell.length_c   1.000
_cell.angle_alpha   90.00
_cell.angle_beta   90.00
_cell.angle_gamma   90.00
#
_symmetry.space_group_name_H-M   'P 1'
#
loop_
_entity.id
_entity.type
_entity.pdbx_description
1 polymer ?
#
loop_
_entity_poly.entity_id
_entity_poly.type
_entity_poly.pdbx_seq_one_letter_code
_entity_poly.pdbx_strand_id
1 'polypeptide(L)'
;MSENLTGKVGRIRILGISAYYHDSAACLVEDGVIVAAAQEERFTRIKGDSSFPHNAVGFCLEAGGITEKEVDYVVFYENPYAKFDRLLTTYHVTVPASLPSYLRSLPVWLTQKLWMRKQIAEELGVKKHVYFCDHHLSHAASAFFPSPFEEAAVLTIDGVGEWSTTTYGMGRGKDLKLLKHIRFPNSLGLLYSAFTYYTGFKINSGEYKLMGLAPYGKPVYAQMIMEKLITVDEQGAVALNQHYFDYVGGLTMTNSRFDELFGGPPREPESLIRQKEMDIAASIQKVLNDILIVMARHVKEATGAKNLVLAGGVALNVVSTGILSREGIFDEIWIQPAAGDAGGALGACLWMWHQVLGKSRAVGKPDSMSGAFLGLEIPSYSEEDDAVLRRMGAVWEEMEEEQLQDAIAEAIDRGEIVAVARGRAEFGPRALGSRSILADARSQKMQSHLNLQVKFRESFRPFAPMVLAEDAREYFDIPQESPYMLLCYPVLEKQRIAVQDKGLFGIDLLKQPRSRLPAVTHVDYSARVQTIDRERNPFIHSVISKFKQRSGCAVIVNTSFNVRGEPIVNTAEDAYRCFMATEMDCVVIGNRFFRREDQQQKPLSEEERSAWLRRFDLD
;
A
#
# COMPACT_ATOMS: atom_id res chain seq x y z
N MET A 1 -10.59 3.85 38.85
CA MET A 1 -11.54 4.97 39.06
C MET A 1 -12.54 4.89 37.94
N SER A 2 -13.73 4.37 38.25
CA SER A 2 -14.88 4.27 37.35
C SER A 2 -15.67 5.57 37.45
N GLU A 3 -15.34 6.56 36.62
CA GLU A 3 -16.21 7.71 36.46
C GLU A 3 -17.29 7.41 35.43
N ASN A 4 -18.52 7.72 35.81
CA ASN A 4 -19.77 7.52 35.08
C ASN A 4 -19.71 8.03 33.64
N LEU A 5 -19.67 7.11 32.67
CA LEU A 5 -19.77 7.36 31.23
C LEU A 5 -21.21 7.22 30.69
N THR A 6 -22.21 7.50 31.52
CA THR A 6 -23.62 7.45 31.09
C THR A 6 -24.23 8.85 31.18
N GLY A 7 -24.33 9.57 30.06
CA GLY A 7 -25.05 10.82 30.06
C GLY A 7 -24.95 11.74 28.83
N LYS A 8 -24.79 11.22 27.61
CA LYS A 8 -25.17 11.95 26.39
C LYS A 8 -25.72 10.95 25.36
N VAL A 9 -26.96 11.14 24.95
CA VAL A 9 -27.53 10.58 23.73
C VAL A 9 -26.95 11.40 22.56
N GLY A 10 -25.65 11.31 22.35
CA GLY A 10 -24.92 11.96 21.26
C GLY A 10 -24.09 10.91 20.55
N ARG A 11 -23.87 11.10 19.27
CA ARG A 11 -22.96 10.28 18.47
C ARG A 11 -21.55 10.34 19.04
N ILE A 12 -20.86 9.20 19.10
CA ILE A 12 -19.47 9.10 19.55
C ILE A 12 -18.54 9.23 18.34
N ARG A 13 -17.64 10.21 18.38
CA ARG A 13 -16.72 10.56 17.30
C ARG A 13 -15.28 10.35 17.74
N ILE A 14 -14.56 9.54 16.98
CA ILE A 14 -13.19 9.14 17.26
C ILE A 14 -12.31 9.57 16.10
N LEU A 15 -11.28 10.38 16.37
CA LEU A 15 -10.27 10.78 15.41
C LEU A 15 -8.98 9.99 15.68
N GLY A 16 -8.56 9.18 14.72
CA GLY A 16 -7.30 8.44 14.74
C GLY A 16 -6.23 9.14 13.92
N ILE A 17 -5.00 9.13 14.41
CA ILE A 17 -3.87 9.81 13.80
C ILE A 17 -2.67 8.86 13.74
N SER A 18 -2.06 8.78 12.55
CA SER A 18 -0.72 8.24 12.30
C SER A 18 0.18 9.38 11.85
N ALA A 19 1.34 9.58 12.48
CA ALA A 19 2.24 10.69 12.14
C ALA A 19 3.66 10.51 12.70
N TYR A 20 4.58 11.35 12.21
CA TYR A 20 5.93 11.56 12.71
C TYR A 20 6.94 10.42 12.45
N TYR A 21 6.61 9.49 11.56
CA TYR A 21 7.56 8.49 11.10
C TYR A 21 7.56 8.40 9.55
N HIS A 22 6.53 7.83 8.93
CA HIS A 22 6.23 7.90 7.50
C HIS A 22 4.73 7.67 7.31
N ASP A 23 4.22 7.99 6.11
CA ASP A 23 2.83 7.74 5.71
C ASP A 23 1.78 8.29 6.69
N SER A 24 1.95 9.57 7.09
CA SER A 24 1.00 10.22 7.98
C SER A 24 -0.42 10.19 7.44
N ALA A 25 -1.40 9.96 8.33
CA ALA A 25 -2.80 9.78 7.96
C ALA A 25 -3.74 10.16 9.10
N ALA A 26 -4.98 10.44 8.75
CA ALA A 26 -6.09 10.60 9.68
C ALA A 26 -7.28 9.74 9.28
N CYS A 27 -8.07 9.35 10.28
CA CYS A 27 -9.32 8.62 10.12
C CYS A 27 -10.36 9.14 11.10
N LEU A 28 -11.60 9.33 10.64
CA LEU A 28 -12.76 9.64 11.49
C LEU A 28 -13.72 8.45 11.51
N VAL A 29 -14.05 8.00 12.72
CA VAL A 29 -15.09 7.00 12.97
C VAL A 29 -16.20 7.64 13.80
N GLU A 30 -17.45 7.51 13.35
CA GLU A 30 -18.66 7.95 14.07
C GLU A 30 -19.55 6.73 14.37
N ASP A 31 -19.84 6.47 15.63
CA ASP A 31 -20.63 5.33 16.11
C ASP A 31 -20.19 3.96 15.54
N GLY A 32 -18.89 3.79 15.31
CA GLY A 32 -18.29 2.58 14.78
C GLY A 32 -18.27 2.50 13.25
N VAL A 33 -18.84 3.48 12.55
CA VAL A 33 -18.80 3.59 11.09
C VAL A 33 -17.59 4.43 10.64
N ILE A 34 -16.84 3.94 9.68
CA ILE A 34 -15.72 4.67 9.07
C ILE A 34 -16.29 5.76 8.17
N VAL A 35 -16.17 7.04 8.59
CA VAL A 35 -16.70 8.19 7.85
C VAL A 35 -15.74 8.61 6.74
N ALA A 36 -14.46 8.77 7.08
CA ALA A 36 -13.42 9.19 6.17
C ALA A 36 -12.04 8.74 6.66
N ALA A 37 -11.12 8.52 5.72
CA ALA A 37 -9.71 8.31 6.02
C ALA A 37 -8.85 8.79 4.84
N ALA A 38 -7.75 9.48 5.12
CA ALA A 38 -6.84 9.97 4.08
C ALA A 38 -5.40 10.03 4.57
N GLN A 39 -4.46 9.86 3.63
CA GLN A 39 -3.03 10.07 3.85
C GLN A 39 -2.69 11.53 3.57
N GLU A 40 -1.79 12.11 4.37
CA GLU A 40 -1.36 13.50 4.25
C GLU A 40 -0.66 13.77 2.90
N GLU A 41 0.10 12.79 2.40
CA GLU A 41 0.78 12.85 1.09
C GLU A 41 -0.15 13.22 -0.07
N ARG A 42 -1.45 12.90 0.03
CA ARG A 42 -2.45 13.18 -1.01
C ARG A 42 -2.69 14.68 -1.16
N PHE A 43 -2.56 15.43 -0.06
CA PHE A 43 -2.76 16.87 -0.01
C PHE A 43 -1.46 17.66 -0.18
N THR A 44 -0.40 17.28 0.54
CA THR A 44 0.90 17.97 0.50
C THR A 44 1.69 17.70 -0.78
N ARG A 45 1.35 16.64 -1.50
CA ARG A 45 2.08 16.12 -2.67
C ARG A 45 3.52 15.69 -2.38
N ILE A 46 3.82 15.44 -1.10
CA ILE A 46 5.11 14.91 -0.62
C ILE A 46 4.93 13.41 -0.32
N LYS A 47 5.63 12.56 -1.09
CA LYS A 47 5.49 11.11 -0.94
C LYS A 47 5.98 10.61 0.40
N GLY A 48 5.11 9.82 1.10
CA GLY A 48 5.41 9.30 2.43
C GLY A 48 5.54 10.38 3.49
N ASP A 49 4.82 11.51 3.34
CA ASP A 49 4.86 12.65 4.28
C ASP A 49 4.74 12.17 5.72
N SER A 50 5.69 12.60 6.55
CA SER A 50 5.78 12.23 7.97
C SER A 50 5.32 13.32 8.93
N SER A 51 4.92 14.48 8.42
CA SER A 51 4.45 15.61 9.23
C SER A 51 3.14 15.30 9.97
N PHE A 52 2.70 16.18 10.86
CA PHE A 52 1.35 16.08 11.41
C PHE A 52 0.32 16.21 10.28
N PRO A 53 -0.71 15.34 10.19
CA PRO A 53 -1.59 15.27 9.04
C PRO A 53 -2.70 16.32 9.09
N HIS A 54 -2.35 17.60 9.05
CA HIS A 54 -3.28 18.72 9.15
C HIS A 54 -4.38 18.67 8.07
N ASN A 55 -3.99 18.42 6.83
CA ASN A 55 -4.94 18.40 5.72
C ASN A 55 -5.85 17.17 5.79
N ALA A 56 -5.29 16.00 6.10
CA ALA A 56 -6.08 14.79 6.26
C ALA A 56 -7.05 14.88 7.44
N VAL A 57 -6.64 15.48 8.56
CA VAL A 57 -7.53 15.79 9.71
C VAL A 57 -8.64 16.74 9.28
N GLY A 58 -8.30 17.88 8.65
CA GLY A 58 -9.28 18.86 8.16
C GLY A 58 -10.31 18.20 7.25
N PHE A 59 -9.85 17.41 6.26
CA PHE A 59 -10.71 16.64 5.39
C PHE A 59 -11.64 15.67 6.14
N CYS A 60 -11.11 14.90 7.10
CA CYS A 60 -11.92 13.97 7.88
C CYS A 60 -13.02 14.68 8.70
N LEU A 61 -12.70 15.83 9.29
CA LEU A 61 -13.66 16.63 10.04
C LEU A 61 -14.74 17.23 9.13
N GLU A 62 -14.34 17.74 7.98
CA GLU A 62 -15.26 18.26 6.94
C GLU A 62 -16.20 17.17 6.44
N ALA A 63 -15.68 15.98 6.11
CA ALA A 63 -16.47 14.83 5.68
C ALA A 63 -17.48 14.39 6.76
N GLY A 64 -17.14 14.56 8.03
CA GLY A 64 -18.04 14.33 9.18
C GLY A 64 -19.01 15.48 9.47
N GLY A 65 -18.85 16.63 8.82
CA GLY A 65 -19.62 17.84 9.11
C GLY A 65 -19.44 18.35 10.54
N ILE A 66 -18.22 18.21 11.11
CA ILE A 66 -17.89 18.52 12.49
C ILE A 66 -16.63 19.36 12.62
N THR A 67 -16.44 19.91 13.81
CA THR A 67 -15.23 20.62 14.22
C THR A 67 -14.39 19.76 15.19
N GLU A 68 -13.13 20.15 15.42
CA GLU A 68 -12.24 19.48 16.38
C GLU A 68 -12.82 19.43 17.80
N LYS A 69 -13.67 20.40 18.17
CA LYS A 69 -14.32 20.46 19.49
C LYS A 69 -15.36 19.36 19.68
N GLU A 70 -15.93 18.86 18.61
CA GLU A 70 -16.97 17.83 18.60
C GLU A 70 -16.43 16.41 18.54
N VAL A 71 -15.11 16.23 18.36
CA VAL A 71 -14.43 14.93 18.47
C VAL A 71 -14.43 14.50 19.94
N ASP A 72 -14.90 13.32 20.28
CA ASP A 72 -14.94 12.82 21.67
C ASP A 72 -13.59 12.21 22.09
N TYR A 73 -12.94 11.48 21.20
CA TYR A 73 -11.68 10.78 21.46
C TYR A 73 -10.67 11.05 20.34
N VAL A 74 -9.43 11.40 20.73
CA VAL A 74 -8.27 11.46 19.83
C VAL A 74 -7.35 10.30 20.17
N VAL A 75 -6.99 9.49 19.18
CA VAL A 75 -6.18 8.28 19.37
C VAL A 75 -4.99 8.30 18.41
N PHE A 76 -3.80 8.17 18.96
CA PHE A 76 -2.57 8.06 18.20
C PHE A 76 -2.18 6.58 18.04
N TYR A 77 -1.64 6.21 16.90
CA TYR A 77 -1.47 4.82 16.45
C TYR A 77 -0.31 4.04 17.09
N GLU A 78 0.53 4.71 17.91
CA GLU A 78 1.66 4.08 18.60
C GLU A 78 1.84 4.65 20.02
N ASN A 79 2.64 3.95 20.85
CA ASN A 79 2.98 4.37 22.20
C ASN A 79 4.40 4.96 22.24
N PRO A 80 4.56 6.31 22.28
CA PRO A 80 5.87 6.96 22.25
C PRO A 80 6.76 6.59 23.44
N TYR A 81 6.17 6.33 24.60
CA TYR A 81 6.94 6.00 25.81
C TYR A 81 7.59 4.61 25.70
N ALA A 82 6.85 3.62 25.24
CA ALA A 82 7.37 2.28 25.01
C ALA A 82 8.41 2.25 23.86
N LYS A 83 8.22 3.10 22.84
CA LYS A 83 9.19 3.29 21.76
C LYS A 83 10.48 3.94 22.25
N PHE A 84 10.39 4.90 23.16
CA PHE A 84 11.55 5.54 23.80
C PHE A 84 12.31 4.55 24.70
N ASP A 85 11.61 3.73 25.47
CA ASP A 85 12.22 2.65 26.28
C ASP A 85 13.04 1.70 25.41
N ARG A 86 12.48 1.25 24.27
CA ARG A 86 13.25 0.44 23.31
C ARG A 86 14.51 1.16 22.82
N LEU A 87 14.38 2.43 22.45
CA LEU A 87 15.50 3.23 21.93
C LEU A 87 16.63 3.31 22.96
N LEU A 88 16.31 3.67 24.21
CA LEU A 88 17.29 3.77 25.30
C LEU A 88 17.96 2.43 25.58
N THR A 89 17.16 1.35 25.69
CA THR A 89 17.66 0.00 25.91
C THR A 89 18.61 -0.43 24.80
N THR A 90 18.21 -0.19 23.53
CA THR A 90 19.02 -0.52 22.36
C THR A 90 20.35 0.21 22.38
N TYR A 91 20.36 1.51 22.63
CA TYR A 91 21.59 2.28 22.70
C TYR A 91 22.49 1.84 23.85
N HIS A 92 21.92 1.56 25.01
CA HIS A 92 22.70 1.07 26.17
C HIS A 92 23.43 -0.25 25.86
N VAL A 93 22.77 -1.17 25.18
CA VAL A 93 23.34 -2.49 24.85
C VAL A 93 24.38 -2.41 23.72
N THR A 94 24.29 -1.42 22.84
CA THR A 94 25.13 -1.31 21.63
C THR A 94 26.25 -0.27 21.72
N VAL A 95 26.44 0.39 22.88
CA VAL A 95 27.58 1.30 23.14
C VAL A 95 28.92 0.52 23.00
N PRO A 96 29.97 1.10 22.38
CA PRO A 96 30.07 2.49 21.86
C PRO A 96 29.59 2.68 20.42
N ALA A 97 29.26 1.62 19.69
CA ALA A 97 28.93 1.68 18.26
C ALA A 97 27.72 2.59 17.97
N SER A 98 26.72 2.63 18.86
CA SER A 98 25.50 3.41 18.71
C SER A 98 25.62 4.90 19.10
N LEU A 99 26.76 5.35 19.61
CA LEU A 99 26.92 6.71 20.12
C LEU A 99 26.57 7.81 19.09
N PRO A 100 26.97 7.72 17.80
CA PRO A 100 26.60 8.71 16.81
C PRO A 100 25.08 8.78 16.56
N SER A 101 24.41 7.64 16.51
CA SER A 101 22.96 7.54 16.34
C SER A 101 22.21 8.08 17.58
N TYR A 102 22.69 7.73 18.78
CA TYR A 102 22.17 8.21 20.05
C TYR A 102 22.21 9.74 20.16
N LEU A 103 23.36 10.35 19.86
CA LEU A 103 23.54 11.81 19.93
C LEU A 103 22.64 12.57 18.93
N ARG A 104 22.27 11.96 17.81
CA ARG A 104 21.36 12.55 16.84
C ARG A 104 19.89 12.42 17.27
N SER A 105 19.51 11.29 17.81
CA SER A 105 18.11 10.99 18.12
C SER A 105 17.64 11.53 19.47
N LEU A 106 18.48 11.49 20.50
CA LEU A 106 18.11 11.86 21.86
C LEU A 106 17.53 13.28 22.00
N PRO A 107 18.11 14.33 21.38
CA PRO A 107 17.53 15.68 21.46
C PRO A 107 16.09 15.72 20.95
N VAL A 108 15.82 15.07 19.80
CA VAL A 108 14.48 15.02 19.18
C VAL A 108 13.47 14.34 20.12
N TRP A 109 13.89 13.24 20.77
CA TRP A 109 13.03 12.53 21.71
C TRP A 109 12.72 13.36 22.95
N LEU A 110 13.73 13.98 23.56
CA LEU A 110 13.56 14.76 24.80
C LEU A 110 12.78 16.05 24.57
N THR A 111 12.90 16.67 23.41
CA THR A 111 12.27 17.98 23.13
C THR A 111 10.90 17.86 22.43
N GLN A 112 10.62 16.77 21.72
CA GLN A 112 9.43 16.61 20.90
C GLN A 112 8.66 15.32 21.21
N LYS A 113 9.22 14.15 20.91
CA LYS A 113 8.48 12.88 20.88
C LYS A 113 7.93 12.41 22.24
N LEU A 114 8.59 12.73 23.34
CA LEU A 114 8.05 12.43 24.68
C LEU A 114 6.86 13.32 25.07
N TRP A 115 6.67 14.43 24.37
CA TRP A 115 5.57 15.38 24.59
C TRP A 115 4.43 15.21 23.61
N MET A 116 4.35 14.05 22.94
CA MET A 116 3.41 13.75 21.85
C MET A 116 1.95 14.09 22.19
N ARG A 117 1.49 13.80 23.41
CA ARG A 117 0.13 14.17 23.84
C ARG A 117 -0.11 15.67 23.75
N LYS A 118 0.84 16.46 24.27
CA LYS A 118 0.76 17.90 24.25
C LYS A 118 0.84 18.43 22.83
N GLN A 119 1.79 17.91 22.06
CA GLN A 119 1.99 18.31 20.68
C GLN A 119 0.73 18.06 19.84
N ILE A 120 0.15 16.86 19.86
CA ILE A 120 -1.08 16.55 19.12
C ILE A 120 -2.25 17.43 19.57
N ALA A 121 -2.38 17.68 20.88
CA ALA A 121 -3.44 18.55 21.40
C ALA A 121 -3.28 20.01 20.95
N GLU A 122 -2.04 20.50 20.86
CA GLU A 122 -1.71 21.84 20.35
C GLU A 122 -1.96 21.95 18.84
N GLU A 123 -1.53 20.94 18.04
CA GLU A 123 -1.78 20.89 16.60
C GLU A 123 -3.28 20.87 16.25
N LEU A 124 -4.10 20.21 17.07
CA LEU A 124 -5.56 20.19 16.92
C LEU A 124 -6.26 21.40 17.57
N GLY A 125 -5.56 22.24 18.34
CA GLY A 125 -6.17 23.35 19.06
C GLY A 125 -7.17 22.92 20.15
N VAL A 126 -7.06 21.70 20.68
CA VAL A 126 -8.01 21.14 21.66
C VAL A 126 -7.37 20.85 23.01
N LYS A 127 -8.15 21.01 24.10
CA LYS A 127 -7.75 20.61 25.46
C LYS A 127 -8.30 19.23 25.80
N LYS A 128 -8.02 18.22 24.94
CA LYS A 128 -8.53 16.86 25.11
C LYS A 128 -7.39 15.89 25.41
N HIS A 129 -7.75 14.79 26.06
CA HIS A 129 -6.79 13.70 26.31
C HIS A 129 -6.54 12.95 25.01
N VAL A 130 -5.27 12.77 24.65
CA VAL A 130 -4.86 11.94 23.52
C VAL A 130 -4.53 10.54 24.05
N TYR A 131 -5.19 9.55 23.52
CA TYR A 131 -4.95 8.15 23.83
C TYR A 131 -3.87 7.58 22.91
N PHE A 132 -3.14 6.58 23.37
CA PHE A 132 -2.15 5.85 22.60
C PHE A 132 -2.61 4.40 22.42
N CYS A 133 -2.66 3.93 21.19
CA CYS A 133 -2.82 2.53 20.85
C CYS A 133 -1.43 1.94 20.58
N ASP A 134 -1.11 0.74 21.06
CA ASP A 134 0.15 0.11 20.69
C ASP A 134 0.20 -0.17 19.19
N HIS A 135 1.34 0.04 18.55
CA HIS A 135 1.53 0.01 17.11
C HIS A 135 0.99 -1.28 16.45
N HIS A 136 1.45 -2.46 16.91
CA HIS A 136 0.95 -3.73 16.38
C HIS A 136 -0.51 -4.01 16.72
N LEU A 137 -1.03 -3.43 17.78
CA LEU A 137 -2.46 -3.51 18.10
C LEU A 137 -3.28 -2.63 17.15
N SER A 138 -2.76 -1.45 16.75
CA SER A 138 -3.39 -0.62 15.72
C SER A 138 -3.44 -1.33 14.37
N HIS A 139 -2.34 -1.99 13.94
CA HIS A 139 -2.33 -2.83 12.76
C HIS A 139 -3.35 -3.98 12.86
N ALA A 140 -3.36 -4.71 13.95
CA ALA A 140 -4.28 -5.83 14.16
C ALA A 140 -5.74 -5.38 14.12
N ALA A 141 -6.05 -4.25 14.76
CA ALA A 141 -7.38 -3.66 14.77
C ALA A 141 -7.81 -3.17 13.36
N SER A 142 -6.88 -2.57 12.61
CA SER A 142 -7.13 -2.13 11.23
C SER A 142 -7.44 -3.29 10.28
N ALA A 143 -6.88 -4.48 10.54
CA ALA A 143 -7.15 -5.67 9.75
C ALA A 143 -8.41 -6.41 10.22
N PHE A 144 -8.56 -6.64 11.51
CA PHE A 144 -9.65 -7.50 12.00
C PHE A 144 -11.01 -6.84 11.94
N PHE A 145 -11.14 -5.61 12.48
CA PHE A 145 -12.48 -5.02 12.65
C PHE A 145 -13.20 -4.69 11.35
N PRO A 146 -12.55 -4.19 10.27
CA PRO A 146 -13.25 -3.97 9.01
C PRO A 146 -13.41 -5.24 8.17
N SER A 147 -12.74 -6.34 8.48
CA SER A 147 -12.80 -7.57 7.71
C SER A 147 -14.22 -8.19 7.70
N PRO A 148 -14.55 -9.03 6.70
CA PRO A 148 -15.88 -9.68 6.61
C PRO A 148 -16.01 -10.90 7.53
N PHE A 149 -15.08 -11.14 8.46
CA PHE A 149 -15.03 -12.33 9.30
C PHE A 149 -15.49 -12.05 10.73
N GLU A 150 -16.44 -12.82 11.25
CA GLU A 150 -16.82 -12.77 12.67
C GLU A 150 -15.65 -13.22 13.58
N GLU A 151 -14.89 -14.21 13.08
CA GLU A 151 -13.74 -14.79 13.75
C GLU A 151 -12.59 -14.98 12.77
N ALA A 152 -11.38 -14.54 13.13
CA ALA A 152 -10.17 -14.73 12.33
C ALA A 152 -8.92 -14.78 13.20
N ALA A 153 -7.91 -15.53 12.74
CA ALA A 153 -6.54 -15.32 13.15
C ALA A 153 -6.05 -13.96 12.63
N VAL A 154 -5.23 -13.30 13.41
CA VAL A 154 -4.64 -12.01 13.06
C VAL A 154 -3.13 -12.18 13.04
N LEU A 155 -2.48 -11.76 11.95
CA LEU A 155 -1.02 -11.75 11.83
C LEU A 155 -0.57 -10.37 11.34
N THR A 156 0.27 -9.70 12.14
CA THR A 156 0.85 -8.42 11.76
C THR A 156 2.35 -8.56 11.62
N ILE A 157 2.90 -8.12 10.50
CA ILE A 157 4.35 -8.21 10.20
C ILE A 157 4.82 -6.87 9.66
N ASP A 158 5.70 -6.24 10.43
CA ASP A 158 6.17 -4.90 10.11
C ASP A 158 7.69 -4.75 10.28
N GLY A 159 8.21 -3.55 10.02
CA GLY A 159 9.59 -3.20 10.33
C GLY A 159 9.83 -3.24 11.83
N VAL A 160 9.24 -2.31 12.55
CA VAL A 160 9.27 -2.25 14.01
C VAL A 160 8.25 -1.27 14.58
N GLY A 161 7.43 -1.73 15.51
CA GLY A 161 6.60 -0.87 16.38
C GLY A 161 7.38 -0.38 17.61
N GLU A 162 6.80 -0.47 18.79
CA GLU A 162 7.52 -0.16 20.02
C GLU A 162 8.66 -1.17 20.24
N TRP A 163 8.31 -2.41 20.49
CA TRP A 163 9.22 -3.55 20.61
C TRP A 163 8.90 -4.65 19.61
N SER A 164 7.62 -4.83 19.31
CA SER A 164 7.16 -5.89 18.42
C SER A 164 7.50 -5.59 16.97
N THR A 165 7.86 -6.62 16.22
CA THR A 165 8.13 -6.61 14.79
C THR A 165 7.16 -7.53 14.02
N THR A 166 6.67 -8.56 14.71
CA THR A 166 5.65 -9.48 14.26
C THR A 166 4.77 -9.84 15.45
N THR A 167 3.45 -9.86 15.26
CA THR A 167 2.52 -10.39 16.26
C THR A 167 1.50 -11.29 15.61
N TYR A 168 1.04 -12.30 16.35
CA TYR A 168 -0.18 -12.99 15.98
C TYR A 168 -1.17 -13.07 17.14
N GLY A 169 -2.43 -13.19 16.79
CA GLY A 169 -3.51 -13.21 17.75
C GLY A 169 -4.80 -13.75 17.17
N MET A 170 -5.88 -13.50 17.89
CA MET A 170 -7.22 -13.94 17.58
C MET A 170 -8.20 -12.79 17.75
N GLY A 171 -9.05 -12.60 16.75
CA GLY A 171 -10.20 -11.73 16.82
C GLY A 171 -11.50 -12.54 16.81
N ARG A 172 -12.46 -12.17 17.67
CA ARG A 172 -13.80 -12.74 17.70
C ARG A 172 -14.83 -11.69 18.12
N GLY A 173 -15.80 -11.39 17.27
CA GLY A 173 -16.76 -10.32 17.51
C GLY A 173 -16.05 -8.98 17.76
N LYS A 174 -16.24 -8.40 18.95
CA LYS A 174 -15.56 -7.17 19.37
C LYS A 174 -14.20 -7.40 20.05
N ASP A 175 -13.86 -8.65 20.38
CA ASP A 175 -12.65 -8.96 21.15
C ASP A 175 -11.49 -9.26 20.21
N LEU A 176 -10.36 -8.59 20.46
CA LEU A 176 -9.11 -8.77 19.74
C LEU A 176 -7.98 -8.96 20.74
N LYS A 177 -7.29 -10.10 20.66
CA LYS A 177 -6.21 -10.44 21.59
C LYS A 177 -4.95 -10.87 20.82
N LEU A 178 -3.86 -10.17 21.04
CA LEU A 178 -2.53 -10.59 20.58
C LEU A 178 -2.00 -11.66 21.55
N LEU A 179 -1.51 -12.77 21.01
CA LEU A 179 -1.10 -13.97 21.77
C LEU A 179 0.42 -14.03 21.93
N LYS A 180 1.16 -13.78 20.86
CA LYS A 180 2.63 -13.80 20.86
C LYS A 180 3.20 -12.72 19.96
N HIS A 181 4.49 -12.41 20.17
CA HIS A 181 5.24 -11.46 19.35
C HIS A 181 6.69 -11.88 19.15
N ILE A 182 7.27 -11.47 18.04
CA ILE A 182 8.70 -11.38 17.82
C ILE A 182 9.11 -9.96 18.14
N ARG A 183 10.26 -9.79 18.81
CA ARG A 183 10.74 -8.48 19.27
C ARG A 183 11.96 -8.02 18.49
N PHE A 184 12.08 -6.71 18.33
CA PHE A 184 13.28 -6.06 17.88
C PHE A 184 14.53 -6.55 18.68
N PRO A 185 15.67 -6.83 18.03
CA PRO A 185 16.02 -6.50 16.65
C PRO A 185 15.63 -7.54 15.59
N ASN A 186 14.95 -8.61 15.95
CA ASN A 186 14.53 -9.64 15.02
C ASN A 186 13.27 -9.19 14.24
N SER A 187 13.41 -8.98 12.93
CA SER A 187 12.33 -8.46 12.10
C SER A 187 12.44 -8.93 10.66
N LEU A 188 11.37 -9.52 10.11
CA LEU A 188 11.29 -9.86 8.69
C LEU A 188 11.19 -8.60 7.82
N GLY A 189 10.49 -7.56 8.31
CA GLY A 189 10.41 -6.28 7.60
C GLY A 189 11.78 -5.63 7.47
N LEU A 190 12.53 -5.50 8.57
CA LEU A 190 13.88 -4.93 8.53
C LEU A 190 14.87 -5.81 7.74
N LEU A 191 14.71 -7.14 7.76
CA LEU A 191 15.49 -8.03 6.90
C LEU A 191 15.23 -7.70 5.42
N TYR A 192 13.97 -7.62 5.01
CA TYR A 192 13.62 -7.28 3.63
C TYR A 192 14.10 -5.87 3.25
N SER A 193 13.98 -4.90 4.15
CA SER A 193 14.50 -3.54 3.95
C SER A 193 16.03 -3.48 3.87
N ALA A 194 16.77 -4.36 4.58
CA ALA A 194 18.22 -4.46 4.44
C ALA A 194 18.62 -4.90 3.03
N PHE A 195 17.90 -5.85 2.44
CA PHE A 195 18.11 -6.26 1.07
C PHE A 195 17.65 -5.20 0.05
N THR A 196 16.58 -4.45 0.37
CA THR A 196 16.14 -3.29 -0.42
C THR A 196 17.26 -2.24 -0.49
N TYR A 197 17.84 -1.89 0.66
CA TYR A 197 19.00 -1.00 0.76
C TYR A 197 20.20 -1.53 -0.02
N TYR A 198 20.56 -2.80 0.19
CA TYR A 198 21.74 -3.40 -0.45
C TYR A 198 21.64 -3.47 -1.98
N THR A 199 20.43 -3.63 -2.51
CA THR A 199 20.17 -3.58 -3.95
C THR A 199 20.03 -2.16 -4.50
N GLY A 200 20.29 -1.12 -3.68
CA GLY A 200 20.33 0.29 -4.07
C GLY A 200 18.96 0.94 -4.24
N PHE A 201 17.93 0.41 -3.57
CA PHE A 201 16.62 1.03 -3.50
C PHE A 201 16.42 1.74 -2.17
N LYS A 202 15.64 2.82 -2.17
CA LYS A 202 15.29 3.58 -0.96
C LYS A 202 14.39 2.75 -0.06
N ILE A 203 14.74 2.60 1.21
CA ILE A 203 13.90 1.91 2.20
C ILE A 203 12.60 2.67 2.47
N ASN A 204 11.57 1.96 2.97
CA ASN A 204 10.20 2.42 3.21
C ASN A 204 9.40 2.78 1.95
N SER A 205 10.03 2.74 0.77
CA SER A 205 9.36 3.01 -0.51
C SER A 205 9.85 2.14 -1.67
N GLY A 206 10.99 1.46 -1.52
CA GLY A 206 11.60 0.64 -2.57
C GLY A 206 11.38 -0.87 -2.44
N GLU A 207 10.78 -1.35 -1.35
CA GLU A 207 10.52 -2.78 -1.12
C GLU A 207 9.70 -3.40 -2.27
N TYR A 208 8.75 -2.64 -2.82
CA TYR A 208 7.98 -3.10 -3.97
C TYR A 208 8.81 -3.18 -5.28
N LYS A 209 9.91 -2.41 -5.39
CA LYS A 209 10.85 -2.53 -6.53
C LYS A 209 11.66 -3.82 -6.40
N LEU A 210 12.16 -4.11 -5.20
CA LEU A 210 12.85 -5.36 -4.91
C LEU A 210 11.95 -6.57 -5.20
N MET A 211 10.69 -6.54 -4.73
CA MET A 211 9.67 -7.55 -5.01
C MET A 211 9.43 -7.73 -6.53
N GLY A 212 9.31 -6.62 -7.27
CA GLY A 212 9.12 -6.64 -8.72
C GLY A 212 10.36 -7.10 -9.50
N LEU A 213 11.56 -7.00 -8.91
CA LEU A 213 12.82 -7.45 -9.51
C LEU A 213 13.04 -8.95 -9.34
N ALA A 214 12.48 -9.56 -8.30
CA ALA A 214 12.70 -10.96 -7.93
C ALA A 214 12.48 -11.97 -9.07
N PRO A 215 11.43 -11.88 -9.91
CA PRO A 215 11.19 -12.82 -10.99
C PRO A 215 12.24 -12.84 -12.12
N TYR A 216 13.11 -11.82 -12.18
CA TYR A 216 14.20 -11.75 -13.18
C TYR A 216 15.46 -12.48 -12.74
N GLY A 217 15.56 -12.88 -11.47
CA GLY A 217 16.69 -13.58 -10.89
C GLY A 217 16.41 -15.05 -10.59
N LYS A 218 17.47 -15.72 -10.08
CA LYS A 218 17.40 -17.06 -9.54
C LYS A 218 17.72 -17.05 -8.05
N PRO A 219 17.06 -17.83 -7.18
CA PRO A 219 17.25 -17.78 -5.74
C PRO A 219 18.54 -18.48 -5.27
N VAL A 220 19.66 -18.19 -5.90
CA VAL A 220 20.96 -18.86 -5.66
C VAL A 220 21.57 -18.55 -4.30
N TYR A 221 21.16 -17.45 -3.66
CA TYR A 221 21.63 -17.06 -2.33
C TYR A 221 20.66 -17.49 -1.21
N ALA A 222 19.51 -18.09 -1.50
CA ALA A 222 18.49 -18.38 -0.48
C ALA A 222 19.00 -19.28 0.64
N GLN A 223 19.76 -20.35 0.31
CA GLN A 223 20.35 -21.24 1.30
C GLN A 223 21.36 -20.49 2.19
N MET A 224 22.25 -19.68 1.60
CA MET A 224 23.24 -18.88 2.33
C MET A 224 22.56 -17.88 3.27
N ILE A 225 21.45 -17.24 2.84
CA ILE A 225 20.67 -16.33 3.70
C ILE A 225 20.15 -17.10 4.91
N MET A 226 19.55 -18.26 4.72
CA MET A 226 19.02 -19.10 5.80
C MET A 226 20.11 -19.60 6.76
N GLU A 227 21.31 -19.91 6.25
CA GLU A 227 22.40 -20.45 7.06
C GLU A 227 23.18 -19.37 7.84
N LYS A 228 23.32 -18.16 7.27
CA LYS A 228 24.20 -17.12 7.80
C LYS A 228 23.47 -15.96 8.47
N LEU A 229 22.33 -15.56 7.92
CA LEU A 229 21.67 -14.31 8.32
C LEU A 229 20.46 -14.52 9.24
N ILE A 230 19.79 -15.67 9.18
CA ILE A 230 18.54 -15.89 9.89
C ILE A 230 18.42 -17.32 10.41
N THR A 231 17.88 -17.46 11.58
CA THR A 231 17.42 -18.75 12.12
C THR A 231 15.90 -18.71 12.25
N VAL A 232 15.23 -19.78 11.84
CA VAL A 232 13.79 -19.92 11.91
C VAL A 232 13.47 -21.17 12.72
N ASP A 233 12.64 -21.05 13.75
CA ASP A 233 12.18 -22.21 14.53
C ASP A 233 10.93 -22.87 13.89
N GLU A 234 10.48 -23.97 14.48
CA GLU A 234 9.31 -24.72 14.01
C GLU A 234 7.99 -23.91 14.08
N GLN A 235 7.96 -22.87 14.88
CA GLN A 235 6.82 -21.95 15.03
C GLN A 235 6.88 -20.77 14.04
N GLY A 236 7.95 -20.67 13.24
CA GLY A 236 8.20 -19.56 12.34
C GLY A 236 8.75 -18.31 13.04
N ALA A 237 9.14 -18.41 14.33
CA ALA A 237 9.82 -17.30 14.98
C ALA A 237 11.23 -17.16 14.42
N VAL A 238 11.64 -15.91 14.17
CA VAL A 238 12.89 -15.61 13.49
C VAL A 238 13.88 -14.94 14.45
N ALA A 239 15.15 -15.32 14.32
CA ALA A 239 16.27 -14.64 14.97
C ALA A 239 17.30 -14.25 13.89
N LEU A 240 17.62 -12.95 13.81
CA LEU A 240 18.57 -12.41 12.84
C LEU A 240 19.98 -12.39 13.44
N ASN A 241 20.96 -12.81 12.65
CA ASN A 241 22.37 -12.71 13.02
C ASN A 241 22.85 -11.26 12.90
N GLN A 242 22.77 -10.51 14.00
CA GLN A 242 23.08 -9.08 14.06
C GLN A 242 24.52 -8.73 13.65
N HIS A 243 25.39 -9.73 13.50
CA HIS A 243 26.77 -9.54 13.04
C HIS A 243 26.89 -8.94 11.64
N TYR A 244 25.85 -9.09 10.82
CA TYR A 244 25.81 -8.63 9.42
C TYR A 244 25.01 -7.33 9.22
N PHE A 245 24.28 -6.88 10.23
CA PHE A 245 23.38 -5.74 10.13
C PHE A 245 23.88 -4.55 10.95
N ASP A 246 23.53 -3.33 10.52
CA ASP A 246 23.93 -2.10 11.19
C ASP A 246 22.74 -1.28 11.72
N TYR A 247 21.51 -1.64 11.35
CA TYR A 247 20.30 -0.87 11.70
C TYR A 247 19.99 -0.82 13.21
N VAL A 248 20.61 -1.64 14.02
CA VAL A 248 20.36 -1.66 15.48
C VAL A 248 20.97 -0.45 16.18
N GLY A 249 22.16 -0.04 15.79
CA GLY A 249 22.85 1.08 16.43
C GLY A 249 23.61 1.99 15.46
N GLY A 250 23.74 1.60 14.19
CA GLY A 250 24.40 2.35 13.14
C GLY A 250 23.49 3.30 12.37
N LEU A 251 23.96 3.74 11.21
CA LEU A 251 23.30 4.70 10.32
C LEU A 251 22.93 4.08 8.97
N THR A 252 23.31 2.82 8.74
CA THR A 252 23.04 2.04 7.52
C THR A 252 22.25 0.78 7.88
N MET A 253 21.76 0.05 6.88
CA MET A 253 21.03 -1.20 7.12
C MET A 253 21.97 -2.39 7.23
N THR A 254 23.07 -2.39 6.47
CA THR A 254 24.06 -3.47 6.39
C THR A 254 25.46 -2.95 6.68
N ASN A 255 26.40 -3.85 6.97
CA ASN A 255 27.79 -3.51 7.23
C ASN A 255 28.76 -4.25 6.28
N SER A 256 30.08 -4.02 6.43
CA SER A 256 31.10 -4.60 5.55
C SER A 256 31.12 -6.14 5.52
N ARG A 257 30.67 -6.82 6.58
CA ARG A 257 30.57 -8.28 6.59
C ARG A 257 29.42 -8.80 5.71
N PHE A 258 28.33 -8.03 5.64
CA PHE A 258 27.27 -8.28 4.68
C PHE A 258 27.79 -8.09 3.25
N ASP A 259 28.60 -7.05 3.03
CA ASP A 259 29.25 -6.78 1.73
C ASP A 259 30.18 -7.92 1.32
N GLU A 260 30.99 -8.45 2.23
CA GLU A 260 31.86 -9.61 1.99
C GLU A 260 31.04 -10.86 1.64
N LEU A 261 29.92 -11.09 2.34
CA LEU A 261 29.04 -12.24 2.13
C LEU A 261 28.46 -12.26 0.71
N PHE A 262 28.10 -11.08 0.17
CA PHE A 262 27.53 -10.95 -1.17
C PHE A 262 28.54 -10.46 -2.21
N GLY A 263 29.81 -10.37 -1.90
CA GLY A 263 30.90 -10.08 -2.85
C GLY A 263 30.95 -8.63 -3.34
N GLY A 264 30.80 -7.66 -2.42
CA GLY A 264 30.99 -6.23 -2.67
C GLY A 264 29.96 -5.33 -1.99
N PRO A 265 30.12 -4.01 -2.06
CA PRO A 265 29.26 -3.04 -1.40
C PRO A 265 27.84 -3.00 -1.98
N PRO A 266 26.90 -2.32 -1.29
CA PRO A 266 25.57 -2.04 -1.83
C PRO A 266 25.65 -1.38 -3.21
N ARG A 267 24.66 -1.67 -4.07
CA ARG A 267 24.55 -1.01 -5.38
C ARG A 267 24.27 0.47 -5.17
N GLU A 268 24.98 1.31 -5.90
CA GLU A 268 24.71 2.75 -5.94
C GLU A 268 23.29 3.01 -6.50
N PRO A 269 22.49 3.87 -5.86
CA PRO A 269 21.18 4.23 -6.37
C PRO A 269 21.22 4.66 -7.84
N GLU A 270 20.17 4.34 -8.60
CA GLU A 270 19.99 4.65 -10.04
C GLU A 270 21.09 4.08 -10.97
N SER A 271 22.08 3.33 -10.47
CA SER A 271 23.04 2.63 -11.33
C SER A 271 22.41 1.40 -12.01
N LEU A 272 23.14 0.79 -12.97
CA LEU A 272 22.66 -0.39 -13.70
C LEU A 272 22.37 -1.56 -12.76
N ILE A 273 21.20 -2.18 -12.90
CA ILE A 273 20.81 -3.41 -12.20
C ILE A 273 21.46 -4.59 -12.94
N ARG A 274 22.28 -5.35 -12.23
CA ARG A 274 22.99 -6.52 -12.76
C ARG A 274 22.27 -7.82 -12.38
N GLN A 275 22.70 -8.95 -12.93
CA GLN A 275 22.15 -10.26 -12.56
C GLN A 275 22.27 -10.54 -11.05
N LYS A 276 23.35 -10.08 -10.41
CA LYS A 276 23.56 -10.22 -8.96
C LYS A 276 22.39 -9.62 -8.15
N GLU A 277 21.96 -8.41 -8.45
CA GLU A 277 20.86 -7.77 -7.75
C GLU A 277 19.53 -8.48 -8.00
N MET A 278 19.30 -9.01 -9.20
CA MET A 278 18.13 -9.82 -9.53
C MET A 278 18.13 -11.14 -8.74
N ASP A 279 19.26 -11.82 -8.66
CA ASP A 279 19.41 -13.08 -7.93
C ASP A 279 19.28 -12.88 -6.41
N ILE A 280 19.76 -11.77 -5.87
CA ILE A 280 19.56 -11.38 -4.49
C ILE A 280 18.06 -11.13 -4.20
N ALA A 281 17.38 -10.39 -5.10
CA ALA A 281 15.94 -10.13 -4.98
C ALA A 281 15.14 -11.44 -5.00
N ALA A 282 15.43 -12.34 -5.92
CA ALA A 282 14.81 -13.67 -5.98
C ALA A 282 15.05 -14.50 -4.72
N SER A 283 16.25 -14.39 -4.16
CA SER A 283 16.66 -15.17 -2.98
C SER A 283 15.94 -14.71 -1.72
N ILE A 284 15.93 -13.39 -1.44
CA ILE A 284 15.21 -12.88 -0.25
C ILE A 284 13.71 -13.05 -0.38
N GLN A 285 13.13 -12.92 -1.60
CA GLN A 285 11.72 -13.17 -1.82
C GLN A 285 11.35 -14.62 -1.52
N LYS A 286 12.18 -15.60 -1.96
CA LYS A 286 11.98 -17.02 -1.63
C LYS A 286 12.06 -17.25 -0.12
N VAL A 287 13.06 -16.70 0.56
CA VAL A 287 13.23 -16.84 2.02
C VAL A 287 12.00 -16.28 2.75
N LEU A 288 11.53 -15.09 2.37
CA LEU A 288 10.33 -14.49 2.95
C LEU A 288 9.09 -15.38 2.75
N ASN A 289 8.89 -15.91 1.55
CA ASN A 289 7.76 -16.79 1.23
C ASN A 289 7.77 -18.06 2.11
N ASP A 290 8.93 -18.72 2.21
CA ASP A 290 9.08 -19.95 2.98
C ASP A 290 8.79 -19.72 4.48
N ILE A 291 9.28 -18.62 5.05
CA ILE A 291 9.05 -18.26 6.46
C ILE A 291 7.57 -17.94 6.72
N LEU A 292 6.93 -17.18 5.84
CA LEU A 292 5.52 -16.83 6.01
C LEU A 292 4.60 -18.05 5.98
N ILE A 293 4.91 -19.07 5.18
CA ILE A 293 4.18 -20.34 5.16
C ILE A 293 4.32 -21.05 6.52
N VAL A 294 5.53 -21.12 7.07
CA VAL A 294 5.77 -21.73 8.40
C VAL A 294 5.00 -20.97 9.48
N MET A 295 5.09 -19.63 9.50
CA MET A 295 4.35 -18.80 10.44
C MET A 295 2.83 -19.02 10.33
N ALA A 296 2.29 -19.04 9.12
CA ALA A 296 0.87 -19.21 8.89
C ALA A 296 0.35 -20.58 9.37
N ARG A 297 1.11 -21.65 9.13
CA ARG A 297 0.79 -22.99 9.65
C ARG A 297 0.74 -23.02 11.17
N HIS A 298 1.75 -22.41 11.82
CA HIS A 298 1.77 -22.28 13.27
C HIS A 298 0.59 -21.44 13.79
N VAL A 299 0.28 -20.30 13.16
CA VAL A 299 -0.85 -19.46 13.54
C VAL A 299 -2.19 -20.19 13.39
N LYS A 300 -2.36 -20.97 12.32
CA LYS A 300 -3.53 -21.85 12.12
C LYS A 300 -3.66 -22.87 13.24
N GLU A 301 -2.57 -23.55 13.58
CA GLU A 301 -2.55 -24.55 14.65
C GLU A 301 -2.83 -23.91 16.03
N ALA A 302 -2.19 -22.79 16.34
CA ALA A 302 -2.30 -22.10 17.62
C ALA A 302 -3.69 -21.46 17.85
N THR A 303 -4.38 -21.05 16.79
CA THR A 303 -5.66 -20.34 16.89
C THR A 303 -6.88 -21.21 16.55
N GLY A 304 -6.71 -22.23 15.71
CA GLY A 304 -7.80 -23.02 15.14
C GLY A 304 -8.71 -22.23 14.19
N ALA A 305 -8.38 -20.96 13.91
CA ALA A 305 -9.23 -20.08 13.11
C ALA A 305 -9.32 -20.55 11.65
N LYS A 306 -10.49 -20.40 11.03
CA LYS A 306 -10.69 -20.73 9.62
C LYS A 306 -10.06 -19.68 8.70
N ASN A 307 -10.17 -18.42 9.06
CA ASN A 307 -9.77 -17.27 8.27
C ASN A 307 -8.56 -16.55 8.87
N LEU A 308 -7.82 -15.84 8.04
CA LEU A 308 -6.67 -15.02 8.43
C LEU A 308 -6.87 -13.58 8.00
N VAL A 309 -6.52 -12.63 8.88
CA VAL A 309 -6.38 -11.23 8.50
C VAL A 309 -4.93 -10.75 8.67
N LEU A 310 -4.47 -9.89 7.75
CA LEU A 310 -3.09 -9.42 7.66
C LEU A 310 -3.00 -7.90 7.67
N ALA A 311 -2.02 -7.36 8.41
CA ALA A 311 -1.57 -5.97 8.36
C ALA A 311 -0.07 -5.86 8.68
N GLY A 312 0.46 -4.62 8.67
CA GLY A 312 1.89 -4.30 8.73
C GLY A 312 2.50 -4.20 7.33
N GLY A 313 3.63 -3.52 7.21
CA GLY A 313 4.25 -3.23 5.92
C GLY A 313 4.55 -4.47 5.07
N VAL A 314 4.88 -5.61 5.69
CA VAL A 314 5.15 -6.87 4.98
C VAL A 314 3.88 -7.47 4.34
N ALA A 315 2.68 -7.15 4.84
CA ALA A 315 1.43 -7.57 4.21
C ALA A 315 1.21 -6.93 2.82
N LEU A 316 1.97 -5.90 2.45
CA LEU A 316 2.01 -5.32 1.11
C LEU A 316 2.88 -6.12 0.11
N ASN A 317 3.59 -7.17 0.58
CA ASN A 317 4.30 -8.08 -0.31
C ASN A 317 3.32 -9.05 -0.96
N VAL A 318 2.74 -8.60 -2.09
CA VAL A 318 1.66 -9.30 -2.79
C VAL A 318 2.07 -10.66 -3.36
N VAL A 319 3.36 -10.90 -3.55
CA VAL A 319 3.89 -12.21 -3.99
C VAL A 319 3.75 -13.21 -2.86
N SER A 320 4.22 -12.86 -1.66
CA SER A 320 4.12 -13.73 -0.48
C SER A 320 2.68 -13.98 -0.06
N THR A 321 1.83 -12.93 -0.05
CA THR A 321 0.41 -13.08 0.33
C THR A 321 -0.39 -13.89 -0.70
N GLY A 322 -0.05 -13.76 -2.00
CA GLY A 322 -0.65 -14.58 -3.05
C GLY A 322 -0.25 -16.06 -2.96
N ILE A 323 1.00 -16.37 -2.62
CA ILE A 323 1.44 -17.74 -2.35
C ILE A 323 0.70 -18.29 -1.13
N LEU A 324 0.67 -17.53 -0.03
CA LEU A 324 -0.01 -17.93 1.19
C LEU A 324 -1.49 -18.24 0.97
N SER A 325 -2.18 -17.46 0.15
CA SER A 325 -3.59 -17.70 -0.23
C SER A 325 -3.78 -19.02 -0.97
N ARG A 326 -2.82 -19.43 -1.80
CA ARG A 326 -2.89 -20.70 -2.57
C ARG A 326 -2.45 -21.94 -1.79
N GLU A 327 -1.74 -21.77 -0.67
CA GLU A 327 -1.37 -22.89 0.21
C GLU A 327 -2.56 -23.56 0.89
N GLY A 328 -3.73 -22.92 0.92
CA GLY A 328 -4.95 -23.49 1.51
C GLY A 328 -4.87 -23.72 3.02
N ILE A 329 -3.96 -23.04 3.71
CA ILE A 329 -3.83 -23.12 5.19
C ILE A 329 -5.05 -22.53 5.86
N PHE A 330 -5.57 -21.43 5.32
CA PHE A 330 -6.80 -20.78 5.73
C PHE A 330 -7.83 -20.83 4.60
N ASP A 331 -9.11 -20.80 4.95
CA ASP A 331 -10.20 -20.84 3.98
C ASP A 331 -10.23 -19.54 3.14
N GLU A 332 -10.11 -18.38 3.82
CA GLU A 332 -9.98 -17.07 3.20
C GLU A 332 -8.92 -16.23 3.94
N ILE A 333 -8.25 -15.34 3.18
CA ILE A 333 -7.28 -14.37 3.70
C ILE A 333 -7.77 -12.97 3.35
N TRP A 334 -7.91 -12.10 4.34
CA TRP A 334 -8.23 -10.70 4.14
C TRP A 334 -7.05 -9.81 4.54
N ILE A 335 -6.69 -8.86 3.69
CA ILE A 335 -5.54 -7.98 3.90
C ILE A 335 -6.05 -6.54 3.94
N GLN A 336 -5.63 -5.78 4.98
CA GLN A 336 -5.97 -4.37 5.08
C GLN A 336 -5.46 -3.60 3.84
N PRO A 337 -6.32 -2.87 3.10
CA PRO A 337 -5.91 -2.09 1.93
C PRO A 337 -4.78 -1.09 2.23
N ALA A 338 -4.84 -0.43 3.39
CA ALA A 338 -3.80 0.44 3.93
C ALA A 338 -2.98 -0.33 4.99
N ALA A 339 -2.37 -1.47 4.62
CA ALA A 339 -1.70 -2.35 5.58
C ALA A 339 -0.49 -1.75 6.29
N GLY A 340 0.16 -0.72 5.73
CA GLY A 340 1.25 0.04 6.37
C GLY A 340 0.75 0.99 7.46
N ASP A 341 1.62 1.90 7.91
CA ASP A 341 1.40 2.79 9.05
C ASP A 341 0.19 3.72 8.89
N ALA A 342 -0.16 4.10 7.66
CA ALA A 342 -1.37 4.89 7.40
C ALA A 342 -2.65 4.22 7.95
N GLY A 343 -2.76 2.90 7.83
CA GLY A 343 -3.87 2.13 8.39
C GLY A 343 -3.91 2.11 9.92
N GLY A 344 -2.80 2.46 10.58
CA GLY A 344 -2.73 2.61 12.02
C GLY A 344 -3.70 3.69 12.55
N ALA A 345 -3.96 4.76 11.78
CA ALA A 345 -4.96 5.77 12.12
C ALA A 345 -6.37 5.16 12.22
N LEU A 346 -6.76 4.35 11.23
CA LEU A 346 -8.03 3.61 11.24
C LEU A 346 -8.07 2.58 12.38
N GLY A 347 -6.99 1.81 12.53
CA GLY A 347 -6.90 0.78 13.58
C GLY A 347 -7.02 1.34 14.98
N ALA A 348 -6.41 2.51 15.24
CA ALA A 348 -6.51 3.22 16.52
C ALA A 348 -7.97 3.63 16.83
N CYS A 349 -8.73 4.13 15.84
CA CYS A 349 -10.15 4.41 15.99
C CYS A 349 -10.96 3.17 16.35
N LEU A 350 -10.78 2.09 15.59
CA LEU A 350 -11.55 0.86 15.77
C LEU A 350 -11.18 0.14 17.08
N TRP A 351 -9.90 0.19 17.48
CA TRP A 351 -9.47 -0.27 18.80
C TRP A 351 -10.17 0.50 19.92
N MET A 352 -10.21 1.84 19.84
CA MET A 352 -10.92 2.67 20.81
C MET A 352 -12.39 2.28 20.89
N TRP A 353 -13.08 2.17 19.75
CA TRP A 353 -14.49 1.84 19.69
C TRP A 353 -14.81 0.47 20.27
N HIS A 354 -14.12 -0.57 19.80
CA HIS A 354 -14.46 -1.94 20.17
C HIS A 354 -13.84 -2.39 21.49
N GLN A 355 -12.56 -2.09 21.71
CA GLN A 355 -11.80 -2.63 22.86
C GLN A 355 -11.90 -1.72 24.10
N VAL A 356 -11.79 -0.38 23.93
CA VAL A 356 -11.82 0.54 25.07
C VAL A 356 -13.24 0.88 25.46
N LEU A 357 -14.08 1.25 24.50
CA LEU A 357 -15.48 1.61 24.75
C LEU A 357 -16.41 0.39 24.79
N GLY A 358 -15.91 -0.81 24.45
CA GLY A 358 -16.64 -2.06 24.57
C GLY A 358 -17.84 -2.20 23.63
N LYS A 359 -17.89 -1.42 22.54
CA LYS A 359 -19.02 -1.40 21.60
C LYS A 359 -19.02 -2.63 20.69
N SER A 360 -20.23 -3.07 20.31
CA SER A 360 -20.43 -4.21 19.41
C SER A 360 -19.88 -3.94 18.01
N ARG A 361 -19.52 -5.01 17.31
CA ARG A 361 -19.10 -5.00 15.93
C ARG A 361 -20.23 -5.48 15.03
N ALA A 362 -20.45 -4.79 13.92
CA ALA A 362 -21.27 -5.29 12.82
C ALA A 362 -20.34 -5.94 11.79
N VAL A 363 -20.64 -7.16 11.40
CA VAL A 363 -19.89 -7.92 10.39
C VAL A 363 -20.77 -8.12 9.16
N GLY A 364 -20.22 -7.90 7.98
CA GLY A 364 -20.97 -8.02 6.72
C GLY A 364 -20.06 -8.32 5.53
N LYS A 365 -20.67 -8.81 4.45
CA LYS A 365 -20.07 -8.83 3.11
C LYS A 365 -20.87 -7.84 2.26
N PRO A 366 -20.18 -6.91 1.54
CA PRO A 366 -18.73 -6.70 1.55
C PRO A 366 -18.22 -6.20 2.91
N ASP A 367 -16.87 -6.19 3.05
CA ASP A 367 -16.21 -5.66 4.26
C ASP A 367 -16.48 -4.14 4.45
N SER A 368 -16.21 -3.61 5.66
CA SER A 368 -16.53 -2.20 5.98
C SER A 368 -15.53 -1.18 5.44
N MET A 369 -14.51 -1.60 4.68
CA MET A 369 -13.62 -0.67 3.96
C MET A 369 -14.29 -0.04 2.73
N SER A 370 -15.46 -0.54 2.30
CA SER A 370 -16.23 0.05 1.17
C SER A 370 -15.40 0.26 -0.09
N GLY A 371 -14.61 -0.76 -0.49
CA GLY A 371 -13.70 -0.66 -1.64
C GLY A 371 -12.45 0.21 -1.40
N ALA A 372 -12.18 0.60 -0.16
CA ALA A 372 -11.17 1.55 0.29
C ALA A 372 -11.43 3.01 -0.16
N PHE A 373 -12.60 3.34 -0.69
CA PHE A 373 -12.98 4.67 -1.16
C PHE A 373 -13.36 5.59 0.02
N LEU A 374 -12.36 5.99 0.82
CA LEU A 374 -12.54 6.74 2.07
C LEU A 374 -11.96 8.16 2.01
N GLY A 375 -11.20 8.50 0.96
CA GLY A 375 -10.51 9.78 0.80
C GLY A 375 -11.35 10.87 0.13
N LEU A 376 -10.67 11.94 -0.30
CA LEU A 376 -11.29 13.12 -0.92
C LEU A 376 -12.10 12.74 -2.16
N GLU A 377 -13.29 13.30 -2.29
CA GLU A 377 -14.18 13.08 -3.42
C GLU A 377 -13.90 14.07 -4.55
N ILE A 378 -13.88 13.55 -5.78
CA ILE A 378 -14.10 14.35 -7.00
C ILE A 378 -15.52 14.03 -7.46
N PRO A 379 -16.47 14.93 -7.24
CA PRO A 379 -17.87 14.69 -7.59
C PRO A 379 -18.09 14.66 -9.10
N SER A 380 -19.18 14.06 -9.51
CA SER A 380 -19.57 14.02 -10.93
C SER A 380 -19.64 15.43 -11.53
N TYR A 381 -20.22 16.39 -10.79
CA TYR A 381 -20.35 17.79 -11.17
C TYR A 381 -19.86 18.67 -10.02
N SER A 382 -19.08 19.70 -10.35
CA SER A 382 -18.57 20.68 -9.40
C SER A 382 -18.25 21.99 -10.11
N GLU A 383 -18.91 23.07 -9.73
CA GLU A 383 -18.63 24.41 -10.27
C GLU A 383 -17.23 24.90 -9.87
N GLU A 384 -16.75 24.49 -8.70
CA GLU A 384 -15.41 24.83 -8.21
C GLU A 384 -14.33 24.17 -9.09
N ASP A 385 -14.46 22.85 -9.34
CA ASP A 385 -13.55 22.13 -10.22
C ASP A 385 -13.60 22.70 -11.63
N ASP A 386 -14.78 23.03 -12.16
CA ASP A 386 -14.95 23.66 -13.46
C ASP A 386 -14.20 25.00 -13.55
N ALA A 387 -14.33 25.83 -12.52
CA ALA A 387 -13.65 27.12 -12.48
C ALA A 387 -12.11 26.95 -12.45
N VAL A 388 -11.60 25.95 -11.72
CA VAL A 388 -10.17 25.62 -11.69
C VAL A 388 -9.72 25.13 -13.07
N LEU A 389 -10.40 24.16 -13.66
CA LEU A 389 -10.05 23.56 -14.94
C LEU A 389 -10.10 24.57 -16.10
N ARG A 390 -11.11 25.46 -16.13
CA ARG A 390 -11.18 26.56 -17.12
C ARG A 390 -10.01 27.53 -17.00
N ARG A 391 -9.60 27.88 -15.78
CA ARG A 391 -8.41 28.73 -15.58
C ARG A 391 -7.12 28.08 -16.08
N MET A 392 -7.08 26.76 -16.09
CA MET A 392 -5.98 25.97 -16.65
C MET A 392 -6.06 25.82 -18.17
N GLY A 393 -7.09 26.39 -18.84
CA GLY A 393 -7.29 26.28 -20.27
C GLY A 393 -7.77 24.89 -20.73
N ALA A 394 -8.37 24.12 -19.84
CA ALA A 394 -8.87 22.79 -20.13
C ALA A 394 -10.12 22.84 -21.02
N VAL A 395 -10.20 21.91 -21.97
CA VAL A 395 -11.35 21.69 -22.86
C VAL A 395 -11.88 20.28 -22.63
N TRP A 396 -13.18 20.15 -22.39
CA TRP A 396 -13.81 18.86 -22.13
C TRP A 396 -15.21 18.76 -22.71
N GLU A 397 -15.67 17.53 -22.86
CA GLU A 397 -17.07 17.18 -23.12
C GLU A 397 -17.68 16.69 -21.81
N GLU A 398 -18.85 17.20 -21.43
CA GLU A 398 -19.61 16.72 -20.30
C GLU A 398 -20.50 15.56 -20.74
N MET A 399 -20.42 14.43 -20.05
CA MET A 399 -21.10 13.20 -20.45
C MET A 399 -21.93 12.64 -19.30
N GLU A 400 -23.09 12.08 -19.64
CA GLU A 400 -23.83 11.24 -18.71
C GLU A 400 -23.06 9.96 -18.40
N GLU A 401 -23.29 9.37 -17.23
CA GLU A 401 -22.50 8.25 -16.71
C GLU A 401 -22.39 7.07 -17.68
N GLU A 402 -23.50 6.69 -18.34
CA GLU A 402 -23.51 5.59 -19.30
C GLU A 402 -22.68 5.88 -20.56
N GLN A 403 -22.79 7.10 -21.07
CA GLN A 403 -22.01 7.58 -22.23
C GLN A 403 -20.52 7.61 -21.88
N LEU A 404 -20.18 8.07 -20.68
CA LEU A 404 -18.80 8.11 -20.19
C LEU A 404 -18.19 6.72 -20.09
N GLN A 405 -18.94 5.74 -19.57
CA GLN A 405 -18.52 4.34 -19.50
C GLN A 405 -18.26 3.75 -20.89
N ASP A 406 -19.12 4.06 -21.87
CA ASP A 406 -18.95 3.63 -23.26
C ASP A 406 -17.72 4.28 -23.90
N ALA A 407 -17.52 5.59 -23.70
CA ALA A 407 -16.37 6.33 -24.23
C ALA A 407 -15.04 5.80 -23.69
N ILE A 408 -14.97 5.48 -22.38
CA ILE A 408 -13.79 4.87 -21.76
C ILE A 408 -13.52 3.48 -22.35
N ALA A 409 -14.56 2.63 -22.44
CA ALA A 409 -14.42 1.28 -22.97
C ALA A 409 -13.97 1.29 -24.44
N GLU A 410 -14.51 2.21 -25.24
CA GLU A 410 -14.14 2.40 -26.64
C GLU A 410 -12.69 2.91 -26.79
N ALA A 411 -12.28 3.90 -25.99
CA ALA A 411 -10.93 4.43 -26.01
C ALA A 411 -9.90 3.33 -25.68
N ILE A 412 -10.16 2.52 -24.64
CA ILE A 412 -9.31 1.39 -24.27
C ILE A 412 -9.23 0.36 -25.41
N ASP A 413 -10.36 0.05 -26.09
CA ASP A 413 -10.38 -0.93 -27.19
C ASP A 413 -9.63 -0.42 -28.44
N ARG A 414 -9.57 0.90 -28.65
CA ARG A 414 -8.71 1.53 -29.67
C ARG A 414 -7.23 1.53 -29.30
N GLY A 415 -6.86 1.08 -28.07
CA GLY A 415 -5.49 1.06 -27.57
C GLY A 415 -5.04 2.38 -26.95
N GLU A 416 -5.97 3.29 -26.65
CA GLU A 416 -5.72 4.55 -25.97
C GLU A 416 -5.51 4.35 -24.47
N ILE A 417 -4.75 5.25 -23.84
CA ILE A 417 -4.50 5.29 -22.39
C ILE A 417 -5.48 6.30 -21.76
N VAL A 418 -6.32 5.81 -20.87
CA VAL A 418 -7.36 6.61 -20.22
C VAL A 418 -7.08 6.72 -18.72
N ALA A 419 -6.91 7.94 -18.21
CA ALA A 419 -6.87 8.17 -16.76
C ALA A 419 -8.27 8.46 -16.21
N VAL A 420 -8.53 8.03 -14.97
CA VAL A 420 -9.79 8.26 -14.26
C VAL A 420 -9.51 8.87 -12.90
N ALA A 421 -10.16 10.01 -12.61
CA ALA A 421 -10.17 10.70 -11.32
C ALA A 421 -11.64 11.04 -10.97
N ARG A 422 -12.32 10.16 -10.21
CA ARG A 422 -13.77 10.25 -9.96
C ARG A 422 -14.16 9.63 -8.63
N GLY A 423 -15.17 10.21 -7.96
CA GLY A 423 -15.64 9.74 -6.67
C GLY A 423 -14.58 9.89 -5.57
N ARG A 424 -14.76 9.18 -4.47
CA ARG A 424 -13.84 9.21 -3.33
C ARG A 424 -12.52 8.52 -3.66
N ALA A 425 -11.41 9.13 -3.26
CA ALA A 425 -10.07 8.56 -3.44
C ALA A 425 -9.87 7.32 -2.56
N GLU A 426 -8.99 6.43 -2.98
CA GLU A 426 -8.61 5.24 -2.24
C GLU A 426 -7.75 5.60 -1.01
N PHE A 427 -8.04 5.00 0.14
CA PHE A 427 -7.20 5.00 1.33
C PHE A 427 -6.25 3.80 1.29
N GLY A 428 -4.95 4.09 1.14
CA GLY A 428 -3.90 3.09 0.97
C GLY A 428 -3.02 3.34 -0.26
N PRO A 429 -2.00 2.48 -0.50
CA PRO A 429 -0.98 2.70 -1.52
C PRO A 429 -1.42 2.29 -2.93
N ARG A 430 -2.60 1.69 -3.10
CA ARG A 430 -3.07 1.17 -4.39
C ARG A 430 -4.18 2.02 -4.97
N ALA A 431 -4.11 2.27 -6.27
CA ALA A 431 -5.22 2.80 -7.05
C ALA A 431 -6.15 1.65 -7.42
N LEU A 432 -7.44 1.79 -7.12
CA LEU A 432 -8.45 0.73 -7.23
C LEU A 432 -9.60 1.09 -8.17
N GLY A 433 -9.42 2.14 -8.98
CA GLY A 433 -10.38 2.55 -10.00
C GLY A 433 -10.90 3.99 -9.83
N SER A 434 -10.61 4.66 -8.70
CA SER A 434 -11.01 6.04 -8.48
C SER A 434 -9.92 7.06 -8.90
N ARG A 435 -8.64 6.68 -8.77
CA ARG A 435 -7.48 7.47 -9.18
C ARG A 435 -6.53 6.57 -9.98
N SER A 436 -7.00 6.11 -11.13
CA SER A 436 -6.37 5.03 -11.92
C SER A 436 -6.06 5.46 -13.34
N ILE A 437 -5.02 4.85 -13.92
CA ILE A 437 -4.76 4.86 -15.36
C ILE A 437 -5.13 3.47 -15.88
N LEU A 438 -5.98 3.45 -16.89
CA LEU A 438 -6.55 2.27 -17.53
C LEU A 438 -6.03 2.14 -18.97
N ALA A 439 -5.82 0.91 -19.43
CA ALA A 439 -5.37 0.63 -20.79
C ALA A 439 -5.68 -0.81 -21.20
N ASP A 440 -5.46 -1.14 -22.48
CA ASP A 440 -5.67 -2.49 -23.01
C ASP A 440 -4.60 -3.50 -22.52
N ALA A 441 -5.03 -4.51 -21.78
CA ALA A 441 -4.15 -5.58 -21.28
C ALA A 441 -3.62 -6.51 -22.39
N ARG A 442 -4.26 -6.57 -23.56
CA ARG A 442 -3.90 -7.41 -24.71
C ARG A 442 -2.74 -6.83 -25.51
N SER A 443 -2.44 -5.54 -25.36
CA SER A 443 -1.42 -4.84 -26.16
C SER A 443 0.00 -5.18 -25.71
N GLN A 444 0.82 -5.70 -26.63
CA GLN A 444 2.22 -6.03 -26.37
C GLN A 444 3.10 -4.80 -26.10
N LYS A 445 2.74 -3.64 -26.64
CA LYS A 445 3.50 -2.39 -26.48
C LYS A 445 3.08 -1.60 -25.23
N MET A 446 1.92 -1.90 -24.65
CA MET A 446 1.32 -1.09 -23.59
C MET A 446 2.20 -1.00 -22.35
N GLN A 447 2.83 -2.12 -21.92
CA GLN A 447 3.73 -2.11 -20.75
C GLN A 447 4.90 -1.13 -20.94
N SER A 448 5.53 -1.17 -22.12
CA SER A 448 6.65 -0.27 -22.43
C SER A 448 6.18 1.19 -22.53
N HIS A 449 5.07 1.42 -23.22
CA HIS A 449 4.51 2.75 -23.39
C HIS A 449 4.16 3.39 -22.03
N LEU A 450 3.39 2.68 -21.19
CA LEU A 450 3.03 3.17 -19.87
C LEU A 450 4.26 3.44 -18.98
N ASN A 451 5.28 2.57 -18.98
CA ASN A 451 6.47 2.78 -18.16
C ASN A 451 7.31 3.98 -18.62
N LEU A 452 7.51 4.13 -19.94
CA LEU A 452 8.43 5.12 -20.49
C LEU A 452 7.78 6.49 -20.70
N GLN A 453 6.51 6.52 -21.15
CA GLN A 453 5.85 7.75 -21.62
C GLN A 453 4.84 8.33 -20.60
N VAL A 454 4.40 7.51 -19.66
CA VAL A 454 3.43 7.94 -18.63
C VAL A 454 4.04 7.92 -17.24
N LYS A 455 4.73 6.84 -16.87
CA LYS A 455 5.28 6.67 -15.52
C LYS A 455 6.70 7.19 -15.35
N PHE A 456 7.45 7.38 -16.43
CA PHE A 456 8.87 7.79 -16.45
C PHE A 456 9.73 6.96 -15.48
N ARG A 457 9.61 5.62 -15.57
CA ARG A 457 10.26 4.69 -14.65
C ARG A 457 10.85 3.47 -15.35
N GLU A 458 11.47 2.61 -14.57
CA GLU A 458 12.13 1.38 -15.02
C GLU A 458 11.14 0.45 -15.75
N SER A 459 11.54 -0.07 -16.91
CA SER A 459 10.69 -0.90 -17.78
C SER A 459 10.36 -2.28 -17.20
N PHE A 460 11.14 -2.77 -16.21
CA PHE A 460 10.94 -4.11 -15.64
C PHE A 460 9.69 -4.21 -14.75
N ARG A 461 9.10 -3.11 -14.33
CA ARG A 461 7.95 -3.09 -13.42
C ARG A 461 6.67 -3.51 -14.14
N PRO A 462 5.95 -4.55 -13.65
CA PRO A 462 4.69 -4.98 -14.23
C PRO A 462 3.55 -4.00 -13.89
N PHE A 463 2.45 -4.10 -14.64
CA PHE A 463 1.17 -3.48 -14.31
C PHE A 463 0.19 -4.52 -13.78
N ALA A 464 -0.85 -4.05 -13.09
CA ALA A 464 -1.86 -4.91 -12.50
C ALA A 464 -3.04 -5.09 -13.46
N PRO A 465 -3.63 -6.28 -13.58
CA PRO A 465 -4.92 -6.46 -14.20
C PRO A 465 -6.06 -6.04 -13.27
N MET A 466 -7.05 -5.33 -13.82
CA MET A 466 -8.43 -5.31 -13.35
C MET A 466 -9.25 -6.31 -14.14
N VAL A 467 -10.01 -7.15 -13.47
CA VAL A 467 -10.85 -8.19 -14.09
C VAL A 467 -12.22 -8.23 -13.43
N LEU A 468 -13.28 -8.47 -14.18
CA LEU A 468 -14.61 -8.72 -13.60
C LEU A 468 -14.52 -9.91 -12.63
N ALA A 469 -15.11 -9.77 -11.43
CA ALA A 469 -15.02 -10.80 -10.39
C ALA A 469 -15.57 -12.14 -10.88
N GLU A 470 -16.69 -12.10 -11.62
CA GLU A 470 -17.33 -13.27 -12.24
C GLU A 470 -16.51 -13.96 -13.31
N ASP A 471 -15.58 -13.25 -13.95
CA ASP A 471 -14.74 -13.77 -15.02
C ASP A 471 -13.30 -14.09 -14.56
N ALA A 472 -12.92 -13.73 -13.33
CA ALA A 472 -11.52 -13.80 -12.88
C ALA A 472 -10.90 -15.19 -13.05
N ARG A 473 -11.67 -16.25 -12.80
CA ARG A 473 -11.26 -17.65 -12.95
C ARG A 473 -11.09 -18.12 -14.40
N GLU A 474 -11.45 -17.30 -15.38
CA GLU A 474 -11.17 -17.57 -16.80
C GLU A 474 -9.74 -17.15 -17.20
N TYR A 475 -9.12 -16.28 -16.40
CA TYR A 475 -7.81 -15.70 -16.70
C TYR A 475 -6.72 -16.07 -15.69
N PHE A 476 -7.07 -16.23 -14.42
CA PHE A 476 -6.13 -16.39 -13.31
C PHE A 476 -6.45 -17.62 -12.46
N ASP A 477 -5.42 -18.24 -11.89
CA ASP A 477 -5.54 -19.30 -10.88
C ASP A 477 -5.83 -18.65 -9.51
N ILE A 478 -7.08 -18.20 -9.34
CA ILE A 478 -7.52 -17.40 -8.23
C ILE A 478 -8.50 -18.17 -7.33
N PRO A 479 -8.11 -18.53 -6.07
CA PRO A 479 -8.97 -19.25 -5.14
C PRO A 479 -10.05 -18.38 -4.49
N GLN A 480 -9.77 -17.07 -4.30
CA GLN A 480 -10.64 -16.10 -3.63
C GLN A 480 -10.66 -14.76 -4.34
N GLU A 481 -11.61 -13.88 -4.03
CA GLU A 481 -11.64 -12.50 -4.52
C GLU A 481 -10.42 -11.70 -4.06
N SER A 482 -10.00 -10.73 -4.87
CA SER A 482 -8.87 -9.83 -4.62
C SER A 482 -9.25 -8.37 -4.92
N PRO A 483 -10.20 -7.77 -4.17
CA PRO A 483 -10.72 -6.44 -4.50
C PRO A 483 -9.68 -5.33 -4.30
N TYR A 484 -8.68 -5.53 -3.44
CA TYR A 484 -7.69 -4.52 -3.03
C TYR A 484 -6.32 -4.65 -3.69
N MET A 485 -6.18 -5.53 -4.71
CA MET A 485 -4.91 -5.67 -5.45
C MET A 485 -3.72 -6.08 -4.54
N LEU A 486 -3.98 -6.92 -3.54
CA LEU A 486 -2.99 -7.33 -2.53
C LEU A 486 -2.61 -8.82 -2.64
N LEU A 487 -3.01 -9.49 -3.71
CA LEU A 487 -2.73 -10.90 -3.97
C LEU A 487 -2.20 -11.07 -5.40
N CYS A 488 -1.13 -11.84 -5.52
CA CYS A 488 -0.50 -12.16 -6.81
C CYS A 488 -0.81 -13.60 -7.19
N TYR A 489 -1.35 -13.82 -8.40
CA TYR A 489 -1.79 -15.11 -8.86
C TYR A 489 -1.23 -15.45 -10.23
N PRO A 490 -1.01 -16.75 -10.55
CA PRO A 490 -0.60 -17.18 -11.88
C PRO A 490 -1.68 -16.92 -12.92
N VAL A 491 -1.25 -16.52 -14.11
CA VAL A 491 -2.07 -16.53 -15.30
C VAL A 491 -2.31 -18.00 -15.72
N LEU A 492 -3.56 -18.38 -16.01
CA LEU A 492 -3.91 -19.74 -16.40
C LEU A 492 -3.17 -20.19 -17.67
N GLU A 493 -2.88 -21.49 -17.78
CA GLU A 493 -2.16 -22.06 -18.93
C GLU A 493 -2.84 -21.77 -20.27
N LYS A 494 -4.18 -21.81 -20.33
CA LYS A 494 -4.95 -21.47 -21.54
C LYS A 494 -4.76 -20.03 -22.03
N GLN A 495 -4.29 -19.14 -21.17
CA GLN A 495 -3.97 -17.75 -21.49
C GLN A 495 -2.47 -17.57 -21.83
N ARG A 496 -1.63 -18.57 -21.59
CA ARG A 496 -0.19 -18.50 -21.88
C ARG A 496 0.07 -18.74 -23.36
N ILE A 497 1.15 -18.14 -23.85
CA ILE A 497 1.66 -18.32 -25.21
C ILE A 497 2.99 -19.07 -25.08
N ALA A 498 3.21 -20.06 -25.93
CA ALA A 498 4.47 -20.79 -25.96
C ALA A 498 5.63 -19.83 -26.27
N VAL A 499 6.56 -19.75 -25.35
CA VAL A 499 7.77 -18.91 -25.49
C VAL A 499 8.87 -19.78 -26.10
N GLN A 500 9.46 -19.33 -27.22
CA GLN A 500 10.66 -19.95 -27.75
C GLN A 500 11.83 -19.63 -26.84
N ASP A 501 12.57 -20.64 -26.40
CA ASP A 501 13.83 -20.42 -25.69
C ASP A 501 14.84 -19.74 -26.61
N LYS A 502 15.05 -18.46 -26.41
CA LYS A 502 16.05 -17.64 -27.14
C LYS A 502 17.31 -17.40 -26.32
N GLY A 503 17.47 -18.11 -25.19
CA GLY A 503 18.57 -17.89 -24.26
C GLY A 503 18.54 -16.54 -23.57
N LEU A 504 17.35 -15.87 -23.52
CA LEU A 504 17.19 -14.59 -22.82
C LEU A 504 17.14 -14.82 -21.31
N PHE A 505 17.71 -13.89 -20.55
CA PHE A 505 17.73 -13.92 -19.10
C PHE A 505 17.62 -12.49 -18.52
N GLY A 506 17.28 -12.39 -17.23
CA GLY A 506 17.13 -11.12 -16.57
C GLY A 506 16.08 -10.23 -17.24
N ILE A 507 16.34 -8.94 -17.33
CA ILE A 507 15.39 -7.93 -17.88
C ILE A 507 15.08 -8.18 -19.37
N ASP A 508 15.96 -8.84 -20.12
CA ASP A 508 15.72 -9.14 -21.53
C ASP A 508 14.51 -10.08 -21.76
N LEU A 509 14.09 -10.82 -20.73
CA LEU A 509 12.86 -11.61 -20.76
C LEU A 509 11.62 -10.77 -21.11
N LEU A 510 11.61 -9.47 -20.85
CA LEU A 510 10.52 -8.56 -21.23
C LEU A 510 10.27 -8.49 -22.74
N LYS A 511 11.28 -8.77 -23.55
CA LYS A 511 11.18 -8.70 -25.03
C LYS A 511 10.30 -9.82 -25.62
N GLN A 512 9.88 -10.79 -24.82
CA GLN A 512 9.07 -11.92 -25.26
C GLN A 512 7.64 -11.85 -24.74
N PRO A 513 6.63 -11.83 -25.61
CA PRO A 513 5.24 -12.02 -25.18
C PRO A 513 5.06 -13.45 -24.67
N ARG A 514 4.41 -13.60 -23.52
CA ARG A 514 4.23 -14.90 -22.84
C ARG A 514 2.79 -15.26 -22.52
N SER A 515 1.87 -14.32 -22.72
CA SER A 515 0.43 -14.53 -22.52
C SER A 515 -0.40 -13.71 -23.50
N ARG A 516 -1.70 -13.99 -23.55
CA ARG A 516 -2.68 -13.17 -24.26
C ARG A 516 -2.95 -11.82 -23.57
N LEU A 517 -2.41 -11.63 -22.36
CA LEU A 517 -2.48 -10.42 -21.55
C LEU A 517 -1.06 -9.90 -21.25
N PRO A 518 -0.26 -9.57 -22.28
CA PRO A 518 1.17 -9.28 -22.11
C PRO A 518 1.45 -8.04 -21.26
N ALA A 519 0.55 -7.05 -21.23
CA ALA A 519 0.75 -5.83 -20.47
C ALA A 519 0.67 -6.03 -18.95
N VAL A 520 0.02 -7.11 -18.48
CA VAL A 520 -0.23 -7.38 -17.06
C VAL A 520 0.35 -8.71 -16.57
N THR A 521 1.05 -9.45 -17.44
CA THR A 521 1.68 -10.72 -17.07
C THR A 521 3.17 -10.54 -16.85
N HIS A 522 3.63 -10.84 -15.63
CA HIS A 522 5.05 -10.78 -15.29
C HIS A 522 5.86 -11.92 -15.95
N VAL A 523 7.20 -11.85 -15.88
CA VAL A 523 8.10 -12.82 -16.56
C VAL A 523 7.96 -14.26 -16.02
N ASP A 524 7.47 -14.44 -14.81
CA ASP A 524 7.16 -15.71 -14.16
C ASP A 524 5.70 -16.16 -14.33
N TYR A 525 4.94 -15.52 -15.23
CA TYR A 525 3.50 -15.73 -15.44
C TYR A 525 2.61 -15.33 -14.27
N SER A 526 3.11 -14.57 -13.31
CA SER A 526 2.30 -14.02 -12.23
C SER A 526 1.63 -12.70 -12.63
N ALA A 527 0.55 -12.35 -11.92
CA ALA A 527 -0.15 -11.07 -12.04
C ALA A 527 -0.72 -10.63 -10.68
N ARG A 528 -0.62 -9.35 -10.37
CA ARG A 528 -1.21 -8.76 -9.16
C ARG A 528 -2.67 -8.39 -9.44
N VAL A 529 -3.56 -9.34 -9.21
CA VAL A 529 -4.95 -9.28 -9.66
C VAL A 529 -5.79 -8.34 -8.79
N GLN A 530 -6.63 -7.53 -9.44
CA GLN A 530 -7.75 -6.84 -8.81
C GLN A 530 -9.05 -7.37 -9.40
N THR A 531 -9.91 -7.96 -8.56
CA THR A 531 -11.29 -8.34 -8.93
C THR A 531 -12.22 -7.15 -8.74
N ILE A 532 -13.07 -6.88 -9.72
CA ILE A 532 -14.05 -5.79 -9.72
C ILE A 532 -15.45 -6.37 -9.67
N ASP A 533 -16.19 -6.04 -8.63
CA ASP A 533 -17.60 -6.37 -8.45
C ASP A 533 -18.49 -5.13 -8.51
N ARG A 534 -19.78 -5.34 -8.73
CA ARG A 534 -20.76 -4.24 -8.86
C ARG A 534 -21.02 -3.49 -7.57
N GLU A 535 -20.79 -4.13 -6.42
CA GLU A 535 -21.16 -3.57 -5.13
C GLU A 535 -20.13 -2.54 -4.67
N ARG A 536 -18.81 -2.88 -4.81
CA ARG A 536 -17.71 -2.00 -4.41
C ARG A 536 -17.39 -0.93 -5.45
N ASN A 537 -17.46 -1.27 -6.76
CA ASN A 537 -17.14 -0.31 -7.83
C ASN A 537 -18.04 -0.51 -9.06
N PRO A 538 -19.31 -0.05 -9.02
CA PRO A 538 -20.27 -0.22 -10.11
C PRO A 538 -19.83 0.46 -11.40
N PHE A 539 -19.15 1.63 -11.31
CA PHE A 539 -18.69 2.37 -12.48
C PHE A 539 -17.64 1.60 -13.29
N ILE A 540 -16.57 1.16 -12.64
CA ILE A 540 -15.49 0.40 -13.30
C ILE A 540 -15.99 -0.97 -13.75
N HIS A 541 -16.87 -1.62 -12.97
CA HIS A 541 -17.50 -2.87 -13.40
C HIS A 541 -18.23 -2.68 -14.74
N SER A 542 -19.00 -1.60 -14.89
CA SER A 542 -19.70 -1.28 -16.14
C SER A 542 -18.71 -1.02 -17.29
N VAL A 543 -17.65 -0.24 -17.07
CA VAL A 543 -16.60 0.03 -18.07
C VAL A 543 -15.99 -1.28 -18.59
N ILE A 544 -15.59 -2.20 -17.68
CA ILE A 544 -14.99 -3.48 -18.08
C ILE A 544 -16.02 -4.37 -18.79
N SER A 545 -17.29 -4.34 -18.36
CA SER A 545 -18.38 -5.09 -19.02
C SER A 545 -18.59 -4.63 -20.46
N LYS A 546 -18.60 -3.30 -20.69
CA LYS A 546 -18.72 -2.70 -22.04
C LYS A 546 -17.46 -3.00 -22.89
N PHE A 547 -16.26 -2.94 -22.30
CA PHE A 547 -15.02 -3.36 -22.96
C PHE A 547 -15.06 -4.84 -23.34
N LYS A 548 -15.54 -5.73 -22.46
CA LYS A 548 -15.72 -7.15 -22.76
C LYS A 548 -16.68 -7.40 -23.92
N GLN A 549 -17.79 -6.65 -23.99
CA GLN A 549 -18.75 -6.75 -25.12
C GLN A 549 -18.10 -6.40 -26.45
N ARG A 550 -17.20 -5.40 -26.49
CA ARG A 550 -16.48 -4.97 -27.70
C ARG A 550 -15.35 -5.92 -28.08
N SER A 551 -14.56 -6.33 -27.11
CA SER A 551 -13.25 -6.97 -27.32
C SER A 551 -13.22 -8.47 -27.06
N GLY A 552 -14.24 -9.02 -26.38
CA GLY A 552 -14.25 -10.39 -25.86
C GLY A 552 -13.34 -10.61 -24.64
N CYS A 553 -12.70 -9.57 -24.07
CA CYS A 553 -11.78 -9.65 -22.96
C CYS A 553 -12.31 -8.90 -21.73
N ALA A 554 -12.39 -9.58 -20.59
CA ALA A 554 -12.85 -8.99 -19.33
C ALA A 554 -11.71 -8.43 -18.47
N VAL A 555 -10.53 -8.16 -19.05
CA VAL A 555 -9.32 -7.72 -18.34
C VAL A 555 -8.77 -6.44 -18.96
N ILE A 556 -8.54 -5.43 -18.12
CA ILE A 556 -7.84 -4.20 -18.48
C ILE A 556 -6.63 -3.97 -17.58
N VAL A 557 -5.71 -3.10 -17.98
CA VAL A 557 -4.61 -2.61 -17.13
C VAL A 557 -5.15 -1.66 -16.09
N ASN A 558 -4.63 -1.76 -14.85
CA ASN A 558 -4.75 -0.75 -13.81
C ASN A 558 -3.39 -0.33 -13.28
N THR A 559 -3.15 0.97 -13.20
CA THR A 559 -2.03 1.54 -12.45
C THR A 559 -2.45 2.87 -11.82
N SER A 560 -1.73 3.28 -10.76
CA SER A 560 -2.02 4.54 -10.04
C SER A 560 -1.94 5.76 -10.97
N PHE A 561 -2.82 6.72 -10.77
CA PHE A 561 -2.80 7.98 -11.52
C PHE A 561 -1.77 8.94 -10.87
N ASN A 562 -0.54 8.85 -11.31
CA ASN A 562 0.62 9.65 -10.91
C ASN A 562 1.80 9.34 -11.83
N VAL A 563 2.88 10.09 -11.72
CA VAL A 563 4.19 9.76 -12.28
C VAL A 563 5.11 9.18 -11.19
N ARG A 564 6.37 8.83 -11.55
CA ARG A 564 7.37 8.36 -10.60
C ARG A 564 7.65 9.42 -9.53
N GLY A 565 7.69 9.00 -8.26
CA GLY A 565 7.93 9.88 -7.10
C GLY A 565 6.73 10.73 -6.67
N GLU A 566 5.74 10.92 -7.53
CA GLU A 566 4.52 11.67 -7.21
C GLU A 566 3.55 10.83 -6.35
N PRO A 567 2.92 11.40 -5.29
CA PRO A 567 1.73 10.80 -4.69
C PRO A 567 0.60 10.64 -5.71
N ILE A 568 -0.29 9.67 -5.54
CA ILE A 568 -1.47 9.54 -6.41
C ILE A 568 -2.24 10.87 -6.42
N VAL A 569 -2.73 11.31 -7.58
CA VAL A 569 -3.50 12.55 -7.72
C VAL A 569 -4.70 12.56 -6.76
N ASN A 570 -5.04 13.73 -6.23
CA ASN A 570 -6.10 13.87 -5.24
C ASN A 570 -7.26 14.74 -5.75
N THR A 571 -6.94 15.89 -6.36
CA THR A 571 -7.88 16.89 -6.83
C THR A 571 -8.06 16.86 -8.36
N ALA A 572 -9.06 17.57 -8.87
CA ALA A 572 -9.25 17.79 -10.31
C ALA A 572 -8.04 18.49 -10.94
N GLU A 573 -7.45 19.45 -10.22
CA GLU A 573 -6.25 20.17 -10.65
C GLU A 573 -5.04 19.24 -10.77
N ASP A 574 -4.78 18.38 -9.76
CA ASP A 574 -3.70 17.39 -9.81
C ASP A 574 -3.87 16.45 -11.02
N ALA A 575 -5.10 15.96 -11.23
CA ALA A 575 -5.42 15.05 -12.32
C ALA A 575 -5.15 15.68 -13.69
N TYR A 576 -5.62 16.91 -13.91
CA TYR A 576 -5.39 17.60 -15.17
C TYR A 576 -3.91 17.96 -15.39
N ARG A 577 -3.20 18.39 -14.35
CA ARG A 577 -1.74 18.64 -14.43
C ARG A 577 -0.95 17.38 -14.80
N CYS A 578 -1.23 16.26 -14.14
CA CYS A 578 -0.57 14.98 -14.44
C CYS A 578 -0.91 14.51 -15.86
N PHE A 579 -2.16 14.66 -16.31
CA PHE A 579 -2.56 14.40 -17.69
C PHE A 579 -1.74 15.23 -18.68
N MET A 580 -1.66 16.55 -18.52
CA MET A 580 -0.93 17.44 -19.41
C MET A 580 0.59 17.21 -19.43
N ALA A 581 1.15 16.66 -18.35
CA ALA A 581 2.59 16.38 -18.24
C ALA A 581 3.02 15.02 -18.83
N THR A 582 2.07 14.16 -19.20
CA THR A 582 2.32 12.78 -19.66
C THR A 582 1.75 12.55 -21.07
N GLU A 583 1.97 11.36 -21.65
CA GLU A 583 1.43 10.99 -22.96
C GLU A 583 0.15 10.12 -22.86
N MET A 584 -0.72 10.42 -21.91
CA MET A 584 -2.06 9.82 -21.86
C MET A 584 -2.96 10.45 -22.93
N ASP A 585 -3.81 9.63 -23.57
CA ASP A 585 -4.69 10.07 -24.66
C ASP A 585 -5.94 10.77 -24.12
N CYS A 586 -6.51 10.25 -23.04
CA CYS A 586 -7.72 10.76 -22.43
C CYS A 586 -7.61 10.84 -20.91
N VAL A 587 -8.38 11.76 -20.29
CA VAL A 587 -8.63 11.76 -18.85
C VAL A 587 -10.10 12.01 -18.55
N VAL A 588 -10.61 11.33 -17.54
CA VAL A 588 -11.93 11.55 -16.95
C VAL A 588 -11.77 12.20 -15.59
N ILE A 589 -12.41 13.34 -15.37
CA ILE A 589 -12.43 14.05 -14.08
C ILE A 589 -13.89 14.33 -13.72
N GLY A 590 -14.42 13.61 -12.72
CA GLY A 590 -15.87 13.61 -12.48
C GLY A 590 -16.63 13.02 -13.69
N ASN A 591 -17.53 13.78 -14.28
CA ASN A 591 -18.25 13.41 -15.51
C ASN A 591 -17.72 14.14 -16.76
N ARG A 592 -16.53 14.74 -16.66
CA ARG A 592 -15.88 15.47 -17.75
C ARG A 592 -14.90 14.55 -18.47
N PHE A 593 -15.05 14.42 -19.80
CA PHE A 593 -14.16 13.65 -20.67
C PHE A 593 -13.24 14.59 -21.46
N PHE A 594 -11.94 14.44 -21.27
CA PHE A 594 -10.92 15.25 -21.92
C PHE A 594 -10.16 14.40 -22.93
N ARG A 595 -9.98 14.88 -24.14
CA ARG A 595 -9.08 14.31 -25.14
C ARG A 595 -7.83 15.14 -25.24
N ARG A 596 -6.70 14.49 -25.43
CA ARG A 596 -5.40 15.16 -25.60
C ARG A 596 -5.42 16.11 -26.80
N GLU A 597 -5.98 15.67 -27.91
CA GLU A 597 -6.03 16.40 -29.18
C GLU A 597 -6.87 17.69 -29.11
N ASP A 598 -7.85 17.77 -28.21
CA ASP A 598 -8.71 18.93 -28.04
C ASP A 598 -8.09 20.03 -27.15
N GLN A 599 -6.99 19.70 -26.43
CA GLN A 599 -6.40 20.65 -25.50
C GLN A 599 -5.64 21.74 -26.26
N GLN A 600 -5.96 23.01 -25.97
CA GLN A 600 -5.33 24.17 -26.60
C GLN A 600 -3.87 24.37 -26.17
N GLN A 601 -3.53 23.94 -24.97
CA GLN A 601 -2.16 23.96 -24.47
C GLN A 601 -1.37 22.83 -25.11
N LYS A 602 -0.19 23.15 -25.62
CA LYS A 602 0.77 22.13 -26.07
C LYS A 602 1.21 21.27 -24.88
N PRO A 603 1.46 19.98 -25.10
CA PRO A 603 2.15 19.16 -24.10
C PRO A 603 3.40 19.87 -23.59
N LEU A 604 3.75 19.64 -22.32
CA LEU A 604 4.98 20.20 -21.77
C LEU A 604 6.18 19.81 -22.65
N SER A 605 7.04 20.77 -22.93
CA SER A 605 8.34 20.50 -23.56
C SER A 605 9.16 19.55 -22.66
N GLU A 606 10.16 18.91 -23.22
CA GLU A 606 11.02 18.00 -22.46
C GLU A 606 11.71 18.68 -21.27
N GLU A 607 12.08 19.96 -21.43
CA GLU A 607 12.66 20.77 -20.35
C GLU A 607 11.64 21.09 -19.24
N GLU A 608 10.42 21.51 -19.61
CA GLU A 608 9.33 21.79 -18.67
C GLU A 608 8.90 20.52 -17.94
N ARG A 609 8.79 19.40 -18.65
CA ARG A 609 8.49 18.08 -18.07
C ARG A 609 9.58 17.66 -17.07
N SER A 610 10.85 17.82 -17.45
CA SER A 610 11.97 17.51 -16.57
C SER A 610 12.02 18.41 -15.34
N ALA A 611 11.67 19.69 -15.48
CA ALA A 611 11.54 20.62 -14.35
C ALA A 611 10.38 20.25 -13.42
N TRP A 612 9.25 19.78 -13.98
CA TRP A 612 8.10 19.32 -13.21
C TRP A 612 8.42 18.01 -12.45
N LEU A 613 9.06 17.02 -13.11
CA LEU A 613 9.46 15.76 -12.49
C LEU A 613 10.45 15.94 -11.34
N ARG A 614 11.37 16.94 -11.42
CA ARG A 614 12.31 17.26 -10.34
C ARG A 614 11.66 17.75 -9.04
N ARG A 615 10.36 18.06 -9.04
CA ARG A 615 9.62 18.41 -7.81
C ARG A 615 9.34 17.21 -6.93
N PHE A 616 9.44 16.00 -7.48
CA PHE A 616 9.14 14.77 -6.78
C PHE A 616 10.46 14.03 -6.48
N ASP A 617 10.62 13.63 -5.22
CA ASP A 617 11.76 12.80 -4.82
C ASP A 617 11.72 11.46 -5.55
N LEU A 618 12.87 11.00 -6.01
CA LEU A 618 13.00 9.66 -6.57
C LEU A 618 12.83 8.62 -5.46
N ASP A 619 11.95 7.63 -5.72
CA ASP A 619 11.75 6.50 -4.83
C ASP A 619 12.84 5.43 -4.99
#